data_2c6c43d6c4494b303da82f4595355aa4
#
_entry.id   2c6c43d6c4494b303da82f4595355aa4
#
_cell.length_a   1.000
_cell.length_b   1.000
_cell.length_c   1.000
_cell.angle_alpha   90.00
_cell.angle_beta   90.00
_cell.angle_gamma   90.00
#
_symmetry.space_group_name_H-M   'P 1'
#
loop_
_entity.id
_entity.type
_entity.pdbx_description
1 polymer ?
#
loop_
_entity_poly.entity_id
_entity_poly.type
_entity_poly.pdbx_seq_one_letter_code
_entity_poly.pdbx_strand_id
1 'polypeptide(L)'
;MEVKWEHCAGIDLGKKTLAVCLLNGRAKEIRTYGTTTVELLALRDWLKGAGCQAVAMEATGSFWKPVWNVLEDQGMELALANPQRIKAIPGRKSDVRDSEWIADLMRYGLIAPSYVPNRDQRELREMTRYRTSLVGDRAREVNRLEKVLEGANIKLGTVLTDITGKSGIAILRAIAAGVEDPDGLSQLTVGPVKASREQFSRALTGYVNSHQRYMISLILDVIESFNQRIAQLDAEIADRMKAFQPQMDKLKTIPGIADRSAQVVIAEVGPDVSHFATAAHLSSWSGLAPGQNESAGKRKSSRIPPGERHLRSVLVQCAWAAVRSRGTYFSAQFWHLQHHLGKKRAIVAVAHSMITSIYHILQDGTEYQELGPTHFDRLNREAIVRRAIRQLERSGYAVSLTPVAAA
;
A
#
# COMPACT_ATOMS: atom_id res chain seq x y z
N MET A 1 4.80 24.24 31.23
CA MET A 1 5.25 23.06 30.47
C MET A 1 6.76 23.00 30.57
N GLU A 2 7.30 21.82 30.71
CA GLU A 2 8.75 21.60 30.73
C GLU A 2 9.32 21.77 29.31
N VAL A 3 10.47 22.42 29.20
CA VAL A 3 11.16 22.64 27.92
C VAL A 3 11.96 21.38 27.62
N LYS A 4 11.67 20.74 26.49
CA LYS A 4 12.41 19.55 26.02
C LYS A 4 13.67 19.95 25.23
N TRP A 5 13.55 21.00 24.39
CA TRP A 5 14.63 21.49 23.52
C TRP A 5 14.82 22.99 23.73
N GLU A 6 15.93 23.43 24.26
CA GLU A 6 16.22 24.86 24.44
C GLU A 6 16.61 25.52 23.12
N HIS A 7 17.29 24.76 22.24
CA HIS A 7 17.78 25.20 20.93
C HIS A 7 17.08 24.39 19.85
N CYS A 8 16.00 24.91 19.27
CA CYS A 8 15.22 24.19 18.28
C CYS A 8 14.69 25.10 17.19
N ALA A 9 14.30 24.53 16.06
CA ALA A 9 13.74 25.27 14.94
C ALA A 9 12.43 24.66 14.43
N GLY A 10 11.57 25.55 13.92
CA GLY A 10 10.37 25.18 13.17
C GLY A 10 10.46 25.71 11.75
N ILE A 11 10.14 24.85 10.77
CA ILE A 11 10.21 25.19 9.35
C ILE A 11 8.81 25.09 8.74
N ASP A 12 8.34 26.19 8.19
CA ASP A 12 7.18 26.25 7.31
C ASP A 12 7.63 26.16 5.86
N LEU A 13 7.11 25.14 5.13
CA LEU A 13 7.59 24.74 3.82
C LEU A 13 6.70 25.24 2.69
N GLY A 14 7.24 26.14 1.87
CA GLY A 14 6.64 26.56 0.61
C GLY A 14 7.34 25.97 -0.61
N LYS A 15 6.72 26.14 -1.78
CA LYS A 15 7.30 25.68 -3.06
C LYS A 15 8.58 26.43 -3.46
N LYS A 16 8.65 27.73 -3.22
CA LYS A 16 9.75 28.59 -3.62
C LYS A 16 10.61 29.07 -2.46
N THR A 17 10.00 29.19 -1.30
CA THR A 17 10.64 29.71 -0.09
C THR A 17 10.19 28.90 1.11
N LEU A 18 10.99 28.88 2.14
CA LEU A 18 10.70 28.33 3.45
C LEU A 18 10.99 29.36 4.53
N ALA A 19 10.11 29.48 5.51
CA ALA A 19 10.31 30.31 6.68
C ALA A 19 10.80 29.46 7.84
N VAL A 20 11.87 29.88 8.49
CA VAL A 20 12.49 29.16 9.60
C VAL A 20 12.50 30.04 10.83
N CYS A 21 11.92 29.55 11.91
CA CYS A 21 12.00 30.16 13.23
C CYS A 21 12.96 29.33 14.09
N LEU A 22 14.07 29.93 14.49
CA LEU A 22 15.04 29.36 15.45
C LEU A 22 14.75 29.94 16.84
N LEU A 23 14.59 29.07 17.82
CA LEU A 23 14.51 29.39 19.24
C LEU A 23 15.82 29.02 19.92
N ASN A 24 16.41 30.00 20.61
CA ASN A 24 17.65 29.81 21.37
C ASN A 24 17.43 30.36 22.79
N GLY A 25 17.02 29.50 23.72
CA GLY A 25 16.57 29.91 25.05
C GLY A 25 15.37 30.88 24.95
N ARG A 26 15.56 32.15 25.34
CA ARG A 26 14.55 33.21 25.22
C ARG A 26 14.62 33.99 23.91
N ALA A 27 15.71 33.84 23.17
CA ALA A 27 15.91 34.53 21.89
C ALA A 27 15.16 33.80 20.76
N LYS A 28 14.63 34.60 19.83
CA LYS A 28 13.93 34.11 18.64
C LYS A 28 14.49 34.83 17.43
N GLU A 29 14.85 34.05 16.40
CA GLU A 29 15.29 34.56 15.13
C GLU A 29 14.51 33.90 13.98
N ILE A 30 14.03 34.73 13.02
CA ILE A 30 13.27 34.24 11.88
C ILE A 30 14.02 34.62 10.62
N ARG A 31 14.28 33.61 9.78
CA ARG A 31 14.89 33.81 8.46
C ARG A 31 14.04 33.13 7.38
N THR A 32 14.15 33.68 6.17
CA THR A 32 13.53 33.08 4.99
C THR A 32 14.64 32.61 4.04
N TYR A 33 14.53 31.40 3.53
CA TYR A 33 15.44 30.80 2.57
C TYR A 33 14.68 30.41 1.32
N GLY A 34 15.36 30.40 0.16
CA GLY A 34 14.86 29.73 -1.03
C GLY A 34 15.00 28.21 -0.92
N THR A 35 14.47 27.52 -1.92
CA THR A 35 14.49 26.05 -1.96
C THR A 35 15.63 25.50 -2.85
N THR A 36 16.57 26.33 -3.26
CA THR A 36 17.77 25.89 -4.00
C THR A 36 18.76 25.19 -3.08
N THR A 37 19.55 24.28 -3.61
CA THR A 37 20.55 23.54 -2.82
C THR A 37 21.49 24.46 -2.05
N VAL A 38 21.94 25.56 -2.68
CA VAL A 38 22.85 26.53 -2.04
C VAL A 38 22.21 27.14 -0.79
N GLU A 39 20.96 27.53 -0.88
CA GLU A 39 20.22 28.13 0.25
C GLU A 39 19.87 27.12 1.34
N LEU A 40 19.55 25.87 0.95
CA LEU A 40 19.35 24.78 1.93
C LEU A 40 20.64 24.42 2.66
N LEU A 41 21.79 24.48 2.01
CA LEU A 41 23.10 24.32 2.66
C LEU A 41 23.40 25.49 3.59
N ALA A 42 23.09 26.74 3.20
CA ALA A 42 23.22 27.91 4.07
C ALA A 42 22.31 27.81 5.30
N LEU A 43 21.07 27.31 5.13
CA LEU A 43 20.16 27.01 6.24
C LEU A 43 20.79 26.00 7.21
N ARG A 44 21.32 24.88 6.69
CA ARG A 44 21.98 23.85 7.51
C ARG A 44 23.12 24.47 8.33
N ASP A 45 23.99 25.24 7.67
CA ASP A 45 25.17 25.82 8.31
C ASP A 45 24.79 26.86 9.35
N TRP A 46 23.73 27.64 9.11
CA TRP A 46 23.18 28.56 10.11
C TRP A 46 22.62 27.81 11.32
N LEU A 47 21.81 26.76 11.13
CA LEU A 47 21.27 25.97 12.24
C LEU A 47 22.37 25.30 13.07
N LYS A 48 23.40 24.73 12.38
CA LYS A 48 24.58 24.14 13.07
C LYS A 48 25.37 25.19 13.84
N GLY A 49 25.64 26.34 13.25
CA GLY A 49 26.38 27.43 13.89
C GLY A 49 25.66 28.02 15.09
N ALA A 50 24.33 27.96 15.11
CA ALA A 50 23.51 28.37 16.24
C ALA A 50 23.32 27.27 17.32
N GLY A 51 23.93 26.10 17.15
CA GLY A 51 23.78 24.98 18.10
C GLY A 51 22.39 24.38 18.15
N CYS A 52 21.63 24.40 17.05
CA CYS A 52 20.28 23.85 16.99
C CYS A 52 20.31 22.34 17.24
N GLN A 53 19.53 21.89 18.23
CA GLN A 53 19.47 20.48 18.66
C GLN A 53 18.36 19.71 17.96
N ALA A 54 17.25 20.40 17.60
CA ALA A 54 16.08 19.76 17.07
C ALA A 54 15.36 20.63 16.05
N VAL A 55 14.87 20.03 14.97
CA VAL A 55 14.16 20.74 13.88
C VAL A 55 12.85 20.02 13.56
N ALA A 56 11.76 20.79 13.55
CA ALA A 56 10.47 20.29 13.09
C ALA A 56 10.04 20.94 11.78
N MET A 57 9.37 20.18 10.93
CA MET A 57 8.80 20.66 9.68
C MET A 57 7.46 20.00 9.38
N GLU A 58 6.56 20.72 8.70
CA GLU A 58 5.26 20.17 8.31
C GLU A 58 5.37 19.29 7.06
N ALA A 59 4.67 18.14 7.05
CA ALA A 59 4.63 17.21 5.93
C ALA A 59 3.75 17.72 4.77
N THR A 60 4.18 18.81 4.11
CA THR A 60 3.47 19.41 2.98
C THR A 60 3.95 18.84 1.66
N GLY A 61 3.16 17.94 1.05
CA GLY A 61 3.48 17.29 -0.22
C GLY A 61 4.86 16.62 -0.21
N SER A 62 5.71 16.98 -1.19
CA SER A 62 7.10 16.49 -1.29
C SER A 62 8.14 17.55 -0.88
N PHE A 63 7.72 18.76 -0.48
CA PHE A 63 8.62 19.89 -0.23
C PHE A 63 9.55 19.69 0.97
N TRP A 64 9.17 18.82 1.91
CA TRP A 64 10.00 18.46 3.05
C TRP A 64 11.23 17.62 2.68
N LYS A 65 11.17 16.81 1.60
CA LYS A 65 12.23 15.87 1.22
C LYS A 65 13.61 16.54 1.01
N PRO A 66 13.76 17.61 0.21
CA PRO A 66 15.04 18.26 0.01
C PRO A 66 15.63 18.83 1.32
N VAL A 67 14.76 19.42 2.17
CA VAL A 67 15.18 19.99 3.46
C VAL A 67 15.63 18.87 4.40
N TRP A 68 14.85 17.81 4.48
CA TRP A 68 15.19 16.63 5.27
C TRP A 68 16.53 16.03 4.85
N ASN A 69 16.71 15.80 3.55
CA ASN A 69 17.96 15.21 3.01
C ASN A 69 19.23 16.03 3.29
N VAL A 70 19.10 17.35 3.45
CA VAL A 70 20.23 18.23 3.80
C VAL A 70 20.48 18.26 5.30
N LEU A 71 19.45 18.07 6.12
CA LEU A 71 19.52 18.15 7.58
C LEU A 71 19.72 16.78 8.26
N GLU A 72 19.36 15.68 7.60
CA GLU A 72 19.60 14.34 8.18
C GLU A 72 21.11 14.11 8.37
N ASP A 73 21.48 13.35 9.38
CA ASP A 73 22.87 13.03 9.73
C ASP A 73 23.73 14.23 10.16
N GLN A 74 23.13 15.37 10.47
CA GLN A 74 23.83 16.58 10.93
C GLN A 74 23.86 16.71 12.47
N GLY A 75 23.44 15.65 13.21
CA GLY A 75 23.41 15.65 14.67
C GLY A 75 22.22 16.38 15.29
N MET A 76 21.23 16.74 14.49
CA MET A 76 19.96 17.35 14.92
C MET A 76 18.84 16.30 14.94
N GLU A 77 17.99 16.36 15.95
CA GLU A 77 16.73 15.58 15.98
C GLU A 77 15.74 16.15 14.97
N LEU A 78 15.31 15.37 13.98
CA LEU A 78 14.37 15.81 12.97
C LEU A 78 12.96 15.27 13.22
N ALA A 79 11.96 16.13 13.19
CA ALA A 79 10.55 15.78 13.35
C ALA A 79 9.72 16.22 12.14
N LEU A 80 9.18 15.27 11.39
CA LEU A 80 8.21 15.53 10.34
C LEU A 80 6.80 15.45 10.93
N ALA A 81 6.11 16.58 10.99
CA ALA A 81 4.82 16.70 11.65
C ALA A 81 3.64 16.59 10.66
N ASN A 82 2.60 15.86 11.07
CA ASN A 82 1.38 15.78 10.27
C ASN A 82 0.56 17.08 10.42
N PRO A 83 0.20 17.77 9.30
CA PRO A 83 -0.54 19.01 9.31
C PRO A 83 -1.85 18.97 10.12
N GLN A 84 -2.58 17.86 10.01
CA GLN A 84 -3.85 17.69 10.72
C GLN A 84 -3.66 17.61 12.25
N ARG A 85 -2.55 16.98 12.69
CA ARG A 85 -2.24 16.88 14.12
C ARG A 85 -1.78 18.21 14.69
N ILE A 86 -0.94 18.96 13.96
CA ILE A 86 -0.53 20.32 14.38
C ILE A 86 -1.73 21.23 14.54
N LYS A 87 -2.66 21.24 13.57
CA LYS A 87 -3.88 22.05 13.60
C LYS A 87 -4.84 21.68 14.72
N ALA A 88 -4.80 20.46 15.21
CA ALA A 88 -5.65 19.97 16.30
C ALA A 88 -5.14 20.36 17.71
N ILE A 89 -3.90 20.85 17.83
CA ILE A 89 -3.34 21.25 19.12
C ILE A 89 -3.93 22.61 19.54
N PRO A 90 -4.57 22.72 20.71
CA PRO A 90 -5.14 23.97 21.21
C PRO A 90 -4.07 25.04 21.46
N GLY A 91 -4.42 26.33 21.32
CA GLY A 91 -3.57 27.45 21.70
C GLY A 91 -2.91 28.22 20.54
N ARG A 92 -3.14 27.81 19.28
CA ARG A 92 -2.70 28.61 18.12
C ARG A 92 -3.38 29.97 18.13
N LYS A 93 -2.59 31.05 18.20
CA LYS A 93 -3.07 32.41 17.98
C LYS A 93 -3.02 32.71 16.47
N SER A 94 -4.04 33.39 15.94
CA SER A 94 -4.16 33.69 14.51
C SER A 94 -2.99 34.50 13.92
N ASP A 95 -2.25 35.23 14.76
CA ASP A 95 -1.19 36.16 14.34
C ASP A 95 0.22 35.55 14.43
N VAL A 96 0.34 34.28 14.87
CA VAL A 96 1.63 33.57 14.95
C VAL A 96 1.95 32.97 13.59
N ARG A 97 3.17 33.23 13.10
CA ARG A 97 3.67 32.59 11.87
C ARG A 97 3.75 31.09 12.05
N ASP A 98 3.45 30.35 11.00
CA ASP A 98 3.41 28.87 11.07
C ASP A 98 4.74 28.27 11.52
N SER A 99 5.89 28.84 11.09
CA SER A 99 7.22 28.41 11.55
C SER A 99 7.45 28.63 13.04
N GLU A 100 6.94 29.72 13.62
CA GLU A 100 7.03 30.00 15.07
C GLU A 100 6.22 28.97 15.86
N TRP A 101 5.01 28.68 15.42
CA TRP A 101 4.16 27.69 16.04
C TRP A 101 4.78 26.29 16.02
N ILE A 102 5.36 25.89 14.88
CA ILE A 102 6.06 24.60 14.75
C ILE A 102 7.28 24.56 15.69
N ALA A 103 8.04 25.65 15.81
CA ALA A 103 9.18 25.74 16.71
C ALA A 103 8.74 25.63 18.19
N ASP A 104 7.68 26.34 18.59
CA ASP A 104 7.15 26.24 19.95
C ASP A 104 6.65 24.83 20.27
N LEU A 105 5.95 24.18 19.35
CA LEU A 105 5.52 22.80 19.55
C LEU A 105 6.71 21.84 19.68
N MET A 106 7.79 22.04 18.88
CA MET A 106 9.00 21.26 18.99
C MET A 106 9.68 21.47 20.35
N ARG A 107 9.80 22.72 20.78
CA ARG A 107 10.40 23.11 22.06
C ARG A 107 9.83 22.35 23.24
N TYR A 108 8.53 22.19 23.28
CA TYR A 108 7.81 21.51 24.37
C TYR A 108 7.58 20.02 24.11
N GLY A 109 8.11 19.45 23.03
CA GLY A 109 7.93 18.03 22.69
C GLY A 109 6.49 17.63 22.36
N LEU A 110 5.67 18.58 21.92
CA LEU A 110 4.25 18.36 21.60
C LEU A 110 4.01 17.81 20.21
N ILE A 111 5.07 17.72 19.39
CA ILE A 111 4.99 17.11 18.05
C ILE A 111 5.11 15.61 18.18
N ALA A 112 4.06 14.89 17.77
CA ALA A 112 4.16 13.46 17.52
C ALA A 112 4.72 13.27 16.09
N PRO A 113 6.01 12.90 15.92
CA PRO A 113 6.63 12.83 14.61
C PRO A 113 6.03 11.71 13.75
N SER A 114 5.92 11.96 12.46
CA SER A 114 5.66 10.92 11.49
C SER A 114 6.91 10.09 11.27
N TYR A 115 6.74 8.78 11.09
CA TYR A 115 7.88 7.92 10.76
C TYR A 115 8.45 8.27 9.38
N VAL A 116 9.71 8.67 9.35
CA VAL A 116 10.49 8.88 8.14
C VAL A 116 11.60 7.82 8.09
N PRO A 117 11.54 6.88 7.14
CA PRO A 117 12.57 5.85 7.02
C PRO A 117 13.93 6.45 6.61
N ASN A 118 14.98 5.66 6.74
CA ASN A 118 16.29 5.99 6.18
C ASN A 118 16.22 6.18 4.65
N ARG A 119 17.27 6.74 4.05
CA ARG A 119 17.33 7.09 2.63
C ARG A 119 17.07 5.89 1.72
N ASP A 120 17.73 4.77 1.97
CA ASP A 120 17.62 3.57 1.12
C ASP A 120 16.19 3.03 1.10
N GLN A 121 15.52 3.01 2.24
CA GLN A 121 14.13 2.61 2.31
C GLN A 121 13.19 3.62 1.65
N ARG A 122 13.47 4.94 1.73
CA ARG A 122 12.69 5.95 1.01
C ARG A 122 12.79 5.76 -0.50
N GLU A 123 13.98 5.44 -1.02
CA GLU A 123 14.20 5.15 -2.44
C GLU A 123 13.47 3.87 -2.86
N LEU A 124 13.54 2.79 -2.08
CA LEU A 124 12.76 1.57 -2.33
C LEU A 124 11.25 1.83 -2.35
N ARG A 125 10.73 2.64 -1.42
CA ARG A 125 9.33 3.09 -1.44
C ARG A 125 8.98 3.80 -2.74
N GLU A 126 9.83 4.70 -3.20
CA GLU A 126 9.59 5.46 -4.43
C GLU A 126 9.55 4.53 -5.64
N MET A 127 10.48 3.58 -5.76
CA MET A 127 10.51 2.61 -6.84
C MET A 127 9.28 1.68 -6.83
N THR A 128 8.91 1.11 -5.70
CA THR A 128 7.76 0.19 -5.60
C THR A 128 6.44 0.91 -5.88
N ARG A 129 6.30 2.17 -5.44
CA ARG A 129 5.14 3.03 -5.73
C ARG A 129 5.09 3.42 -7.20
N TYR A 130 6.22 3.81 -7.79
CA TYR A 130 6.28 4.14 -9.21
C TYR A 130 5.98 2.93 -10.09
N ARG A 131 6.53 1.76 -9.74
CA ARG A 131 6.17 0.50 -10.38
C ARG A 131 4.66 0.24 -10.37
N THR A 132 4.01 0.44 -9.24
CA THR A 132 2.55 0.26 -9.11
C THR A 132 1.80 1.24 -10.00
N SER A 133 2.28 2.49 -10.12
CA SER A 133 1.72 3.48 -11.05
C SER A 133 1.83 3.02 -12.49
N LEU A 134 3.01 2.54 -12.92
CA LEU A 134 3.23 2.03 -14.29
C LEU A 134 2.33 0.84 -14.62
N VAL A 135 2.12 -0.08 -13.66
CA VAL A 135 1.16 -1.20 -13.84
C VAL A 135 -0.26 -0.67 -14.03
N GLY A 136 -0.64 0.35 -13.27
CA GLY A 136 -1.95 1.02 -13.44
C GLY A 136 -2.08 1.74 -14.79
N ASP A 137 -1.02 2.42 -15.25
CA ASP A 137 -0.98 3.10 -16.55
C ASP A 137 -1.08 2.08 -17.68
N ARG A 138 -0.32 0.99 -17.61
CA ARG A 138 -0.43 -0.14 -18.55
C ARG A 138 -1.85 -0.69 -18.63
N ALA A 139 -2.51 -0.90 -17.50
CA ALA A 139 -3.88 -1.40 -17.46
C ALA A 139 -4.85 -0.42 -18.12
N ARG A 140 -4.63 0.90 -18.01
CA ARG A 140 -5.41 1.91 -18.72
C ARG A 140 -5.24 1.82 -20.25
N GLU A 141 -4.02 1.55 -20.72
CA GLU A 141 -3.79 1.34 -22.15
C GLU A 141 -4.45 0.05 -22.67
N VAL A 142 -4.41 -1.03 -21.89
CA VAL A 142 -5.14 -2.27 -22.24
C VAL A 142 -6.64 -2.01 -22.38
N ASN A 143 -7.22 -1.26 -21.44
CA ASN A 143 -8.64 -0.88 -21.53
C ASN A 143 -8.94 0.02 -22.75
N ARG A 144 -7.98 0.87 -23.20
CA ARG A 144 -8.11 1.64 -24.44
C ARG A 144 -8.07 0.73 -25.67
N LEU A 145 -7.15 -0.23 -25.67
CA LEU A 145 -7.05 -1.23 -26.72
C LEU A 145 -8.36 -2.02 -26.88
N GLU A 146 -8.92 -2.50 -25.76
CA GLU A 146 -10.22 -3.19 -25.76
C GLU A 146 -11.35 -2.34 -26.38
N LYS A 147 -11.37 -1.03 -26.09
CA LYS A 147 -12.36 -0.12 -26.71
C LYS A 147 -12.18 0.04 -28.21
N VAL A 148 -10.93 0.06 -28.69
CA VAL A 148 -10.66 0.10 -30.15
C VAL A 148 -11.12 -1.19 -30.81
N LEU A 149 -10.84 -2.34 -30.21
CA LEU A 149 -11.27 -3.66 -30.67
C LEU A 149 -12.80 -3.79 -30.63
N GLU A 150 -13.45 -3.30 -29.58
CA GLU A 150 -14.90 -3.28 -29.47
C GLU A 150 -15.53 -2.44 -30.62
N GLY A 151 -14.94 -1.28 -30.92
CA GLY A 151 -15.36 -0.44 -32.05
C GLY A 151 -15.15 -1.09 -33.44
N ALA A 152 -14.25 -2.06 -33.56
CA ALA A 152 -14.02 -2.87 -34.75
C ALA A 152 -14.85 -4.16 -34.76
N ASN A 153 -15.63 -4.40 -33.71
CA ASN A 153 -16.35 -5.66 -33.46
C ASN A 153 -15.42 -6.89 -33.38
N ILE A 154 -14.18 -6.72 -32.91
CA ILE A 154 -13.22 -7.80 -32.60
C ILE A 154 -13.38 -8.20 -31.14
N LYS A 155 -13.77 -9.45 -30.89
CA LYS A 155 -14.08 -9.95 -29.54
C LYS A 155 -12.96 -10.81 -28.94
N LEU A 156 -11.71 -10.40 -29.11
CA LEU A 156 -10.53 -11.20 -28.70
C LEU A 156 -10.55 -11.58 -27.22
N GLY A 157 -11.05 -10.71 -26.33
CA GLY A 157 -11.20 -10.99 -24.91
C GLY A 157 -12.18 -12.11 -24.54
N THR A 158 -13.03 -12.58 -25.48
CA THR A 158 -13.92 -13.72 -25.24
C THR A 158 -13.22 -15.07 -25.41
N VAL A 159 -12.12 -15.10 -26.17
CA VAL A 159 -11.34 -16.31 -26.51
C VAL A 159 -9.96 -16.34 -25.84
N LEU A 160 -9.42 -15.18 -25.43
CA LEU A 160 -8.18 -15.06 -24.66
C LEU A 160 -8.45 -14.39 -23.30
N THR A 161 -7.93 -14.98 -22.24
CA THR A 161 -8.01 -14.39 -20.89
C THR A 161 -7.14 -13.13 -20.78
N ASP A 162 -6.03 -13.08 -21.50
CA ASP A 162 -5.11 -11.93 -21.58
C ASP A 162 -4.83 -11.61 -23.05
N ILE A 163 -5.44 -10.53 -23.53
CA ILE A 163 -5.26 -10.05 -24.90
C ILE A 163 -3.87 -9.44 -25.15
N THR A 164 -3.11 -9.18 -24.08
CA THR A 164 -1.73 -8.66 -24.14
C THR A 164 -0.68 -9.74 -23.84
N GLY A 165 -1.09 -11.00 -23.74
CA GLY A 165 -0.19 -12.14 -23.69
C GLY A 165 0.40 -12.47 -25.09
N LYS A 166 1.30 -13.45 -25.17
CA LYS A 166 2.03 -13.80 -26.41
C LYS A 166 1.12 -13.98 -27.61
N SER A 167 0.05 -14.77 -27.48
CA SER A 167 -0.93 -15.01 -28.55
C SER A 167 -1.68 -13.73 -28.93
N GLY A 168 -2.15 -12.97 -27.94
CA GLY A 168 -2.91 -11.75 -28.20
C GLY A 168 -2.07 -10.68 -28.90
N ILE A 169 -0.82 -10.46 -28.48
CA ILE A 169 0.10 -9.50 -29.13
C ILE A 169 0.40 -9.93 -30.56
N ALA A 170 0.65 -11.24 -30.84
CA ALA A 170 0.89 -11.73 -32.20
C ALA A 170 -0.32 -11.44 -33.13
N ILE A 171 -1.52 -11.77 -32.68
CA ILE A 171 -2.76 -11.52 -33.40
C ILE A 171 -2.98 -10.00 -33.64
N LEU A 172 -2.84 -9.19 -32.60
CA LEU A 172 -3.07 -7.74 -32.66
C LEU A 172 -2.05 -7.04 -33.55
N ARG A 173 -0.79 -7.47 -33.56
CA ARG A 173 0.24 -6.97 -34.50
C ARG A 173 -0.09 -7.33 -35.94
N ALA A 174 -0.59 -8.55 -36.21
CA ALA A 174 -1.03 -8.96 -37.54
C ALA A 174 -2.24 -8.14 -38.01
N ILE A 175 -3.23 -7.92 -37.13
CA ILE A 175 -4.38 -7.04 -37.45
C ILE A 175 -3.91 -5.61 -37.77
N ALA A 176 -2.99 -5.06 -36.98
CA ALA A 176 -2.42 -3.73 -37.22
C ALA A 176 -1.67 -3.67 -38.57
N ALA A 177 -0.98 -4.75 -38.94
CA ALA A 177 -0.30 -4.90 -40.23
C ALA A 177 -1.24 -5.11 -41.43
N GLY A 178 -2.55 -5.28 -41.19
CA GLY A 178 -3.55 -5.38 -42.25
C GLY A 178 -4.00 -6.81 -42.58
N VAL A 179 -3.65 -7.80 -41.76
CA VAL A 179 -4.19 -9.16 -41.94
C VAL A 179 -5.65 -9.17 -41.51
N GLU A 180 -6.53 -9.56 -42.46
CA GLU A 180 -7.99 -9.58 -42.26
C GLU A 180 -8.56 -11.01 -42.20
N ASP A 181 -7.75 -12.03 -42.54
CA ASP A 181 -8.19 -13.43 -42.54
C ASP A 181 -8.29 -13.96 -41.07
N PRO A 182 -9.51 -14.22 -40.56
CA PRO A 182 -9.69 -14.70 -39.19
C PRO A 182 -9.06 -16.08 -38.94
N ASP A 183 -9.02 -16.94 -39.96
CA ASP A 183 -8.45 -18.27 -39.83
C ASP A 183 -6.92 -18.21 -39.78
N GLY A 184 -6.29 -17.37 -40.60
CA GLY A 184 -4.87 -17.08 -40.55
C GLY A 184 -4.47 -16.42 -39.20
N LEU A 185 -5.26 -15.47 -38.69
CA LEU A 185 -5.07 -14.86 -37.40
C LEU A 185 -5.17 -15.87 -36.26
N SER A 186 -6.08 -16.85 -36.34
CA SER A 186 -6.24 -17.88 -35.31
C SER A 186 -5.01 -18.78 -35.18
N GLN A 187 -4.22 -18.95 -36.24
CA GLN A 187 -3.00 -19.76 -36.29
C GLN A 187 -1.82 -19.10 -35.54
N LEU A 188 -1.90 -17.81 -35.27
CA LEU A 188 -0.89 -17.05 -34.53
C LEU A 188 -0.94 -17.30 -33.01
N THR A 189 -1.84 -18.18 -32.56
CA THR A 189 -1.91 -18.54 -31.13
C THR A 189 -0.67 -19.33 -30.70
N VAL A 190 -0.09 -18.94 -29.56
CA VAL A 190 1.11 -19.54 -28.99
C VAL A 190 0.73 -20.36 -27.76
N GLY A 191 0.95 -21.67 -27.83
CA GLY A 191 0.65 -22.60 -26.75
C GLY A 191 -0.83 -23.03 -26.68
N PRO A 192 -1.21 -23.82 -25.65
CA PRO A 192 -2.57 -24.34 -25.54
C PRO A 192 -3.57 -23.23 -25.21
N VAL A 193 -4.59 -23.07 -26.05
CA VAL A 193 -5.73 -22.19 -25.84
C VAL A 193 -6.99 -23.02 -25.63
N LYS A 194 -7.89 -22.56 -24.76
CA LYS A 194 -9.13 -23.30 -24.45
C LYS A 194 -10.18 -23.19 -25.55
N ALA A 195 -10.19 -22.07 -26.26
CA ALA A 195 -11.15 -21.82 -27.32
C ALA A 195 -10.82 -22.61 -28.60
N SER A 196 -11.83 -23.10 -29.32
CA SER A 196 -11.68 -23.76 -30.60
C SER A 196 -11.30 -22.76 -31.72
N ARG A 197 -10.75 -23.27 -32.82
CA ARG A 197 -10.45 -22.44 -34.01
C ARG A 197 -11.68 -21.71 -34.53
N GLU A 198 -12.82 -22.37 -34.52
CA GLU A 198 -14.09 -21.78 -34.95
C GLU A 198 -14.50 -20.62 -34.04
N GLN A 199 -14.33 -20.76 -32.71
CA GLN A 199 -14.56 -19.67 -31.76
C GLN A 199 -13.61 -18.50 -32.02
N PHE A 200 -12.33 -18.76 -32.30
CA PHE A 200 -11.36 -17.73 -32.66
C PHE A 200 -11.74 -17.03 -33.96
N SER A 201 -12.05 -17.78 -35.03
CA SER A 201 -12.46 -17.20 -36.30
C SER A 201 -13.66 -16.28 -36.13
N ARG A 202 -14.70 -16.72 -35.42
CA ARG A 202 -15.87 -15.87 -35.09
C ARG A 202 -15.52 -14.62 -34.29
N ALA A 203 -14.63 -14.74 -33.25
CA ALA A 203 -14.23 -13.62 -32.44
C ALA A 203 -13.36 -12.60 -33.16
N LEU A 204 -12.63 -13.02 -34.19
CA LEU A 204 -11.75 -12.20 -35.01
C LEU A 204 -12.42 -11.65 -36.27
N THR A 205 -13.65 -12.09 -36.59
CA THR A 205 -14.43 -11.54 -37.70
C THR A 205 -15.00 -10.18 -37.30
N GLY A 206 -14.50 -9.11 -37.90
CA GLY A 206 -14.89 -7.73 -37.63
C GLY A 206 -14.48 -6.78 -38.77
N TYR A 207 -14.66 -5.50 -38.55
CA TYR A 207 -14.34 -4.45 -39.51
C TYR A 207 -13.23 -3.54 -38.94
N VAL A 208 -11.99 -3.80 -39.35
CA VAL A 208 -10.84 -3.00 -38.90
C VAL A 208 -10.42 -2.04 -40.03
N ASN A 209 -10.71 -0.77 -39.88
CA ASN A 209 -10.30 0.26 -40.82
C ASN A 209 -8.85 0.75 -40.53
N SER A 210 -8.33 1.60 -41.45
CA SER A 210 -6.96 2.13 -41.34
C SER A 210 -6.71 2.92 -40.05
N HIS A 211 -7.69 3.68 -39.56
CA HIS A 211 -7.60 4.40 -38.29
C HIS A 211 -7.46 3.44 -37.11
N GLN A 212 -8.27 2.38 -37.07
CA GLN A 212 -8.21 1.39 -35.99
C GLN A 212 -6.89 0.60 -36.01
N ARG A 213 -6.38 0.23 -37.19
CA ARG A 213 -5.04 -0.40 -37.32
C ARG A 213 -3.94 0.50 -36.75
N TYR A 214 -3.95 1.78 -37.10
CA TYR A 214 -3.02 2.76 -36.57
C TYR A 214 -3.12 2.87 -35.04
N MET A 215 -4.33 2.98 -34.47
CA MET A 215 -4.54 3.05 -33.04
C MET A 215 -4.10 1.79 -32.29
N ILE A 216 -4.37 0.59 -32.85
CA ILE A 216 -3.91 -0.69 -32.29
C ILE A 216 -2.37 -0.69 -32.23
N SER A 217 -1.69 -0.35 -33.33
CA SER A 217 -0.22 -0.30 -33.36
C SER A 217 0.33 0.65 -32.30
N LEU A 218 -0.18 1.88 -32.25
CA LEU A 218 0.26 2.91 -31.31
C LEU A 218 0.10 2.46 -29.85
N ILE A 219 -1.07 1.90 -29.49
CA ILE A 219 -1.35 1.46 -28.13
C ILE A 219 -0.48 0.25 -27.77
N LEU A 220 -0.22 -0.67 -28.70
CA LEU A 220 0.68 -1.80 -28.45
C LEU A 220 2.11 -1.34 -28.17
N ASP A 221 2.61 -0.33 -28.88
CA ASP A 221 3.95 0.23 -28.64
C ASP A 221 4.05 0.87 -27.25
N VAL A 222 3.00 1.57 -26.81
CA VAL A 222 2.92 2.14 -25.46
C VAL A 222 2.91 1.03 -24.40
N ILE A 223 2.11 -0.02 -24.60
CA ILE A 223 2.04 -1.18 -23.69
C ILE A 223 3.43 -1.85 -23.59
N GLU A 224 4.12 -2.04 -24.72
CA GLU A 224 5.46 -2.60 -24.75
C GLU A 224 6.46 -1.73 -23.98
N SER A 225 6.41 -0.41 -24.17
CA SER A 225 7.22 0.54 -23.41
C SER A 225 6.99 0.42 -21.90
N PHE A 226 5.73 0.26 -21.46
CA PHE A 226 5.43 0.00 -20.05
C PHE A 226 6.00 -1.33 -19.57
N ASN A 227 5.88 -2.41 -20.34
CA ASN A 227 6.44 -3.72 -20.00
C ASN A 227 7.95 -3.63 -19.76
N GLN A 228 8.69 -2.94 -20.64
CA GLN A 228 10.13 -2.76 -20.54
C GLN A 228 10.51 -1.96 -19.28
N ARG A 229 9.83 -0.85 -19.01
CA ARG A 229 10.07 -0.01 -17.81
C ARG A 229 9.76 -0.75 -16.52
N ILE A 230 8.67 -1.52 -16.49
CA ILE A 230 8.32 -2.36 -15.34
C ILE A 230 9.39 -3.42 -15.12
N ALA A 231 9.90 -4.06 -16.18
CA ALA A 231 10.96 -5.06 -16.08
C ALA A 231 12.29 -4.46 -15.56
N GLN A 232 12.66 -3.26 -16.00
CA GLN A 232 13.83 -2.53 -15.50
C GLN A 232 13.71 -2.22 -14.00
N LEU A 233 12.55 -1.68 -13.56
CA LEU A 233 12.30 -1.44 -12.14
C LEU A 233 12.29 -2.73 -11.33
N ASP A 234 11.75 -3.81 -11.89
CA ASP A 234 11.72 -5.11 -11.24
C ASP A 234 13.13 -5.65 -10.98
N ALA A 235 14.05 -5.46 -11.91
CA ALA A 235 15.44 -5.87 -11.75
C ALA A 235 16.16 -5.04 -10.69
N GLU A 236 15.99 -3.71 -10.71
CA GLU A 236 16.60 -2.80 -9.73
C GLU A 236 16.06 -3.03 -8.31
N ILE A 237 14.73 -3.18 -8.16
CA ILE A 237 14.12 -3.50 -6.88
C ILE A 237 14.63 -4.85 -6.37
N ALA A 238 14.71 -5.88 -7.22
CA ALA A 238 15.19 -7.19 -6.83
C ALA A 238 16.65 -7.15 -6.36
N ASP A 239 17.51 -6.36 -7.02
CA ASP A 239 18.89 -6.19 -6.62
C ASP A 239 19.03 -5.58 -5.23
N ARG A 240 18.34 -4.47 -5.00
CA ARG A 240 18.34 -3.78 -3.69
C ARG A 240 17.69 -4.62 -2.57
N MET A 241 16.73 -5.48 -2.91
CA MET A 241 16.08 -6.38 -1.95
C MET A 241 16.92 -7.57 -1.52
N LYS A 242 18.05 -7.86 -2.17
CA LYS A 242 18.97 -8.96 -1.76
C LYS A 242 19.41 -8.84 -0.30
N ALA A 243 19.64 -7.61 0.18
CA ALA A 243 20.01 -7.36 1.56
C ALA A 243 18.92 -7.78 2.57
N PHE A 244 17.67 -7.91 2.14
CA PHE A 244 16.50 -8.22 2.98
C PHE A 244 15.90 -9.59 2.65
N GLN A 245 16.65 -10.45 1.93
CA GLN A 245 16.16 -11.76 1.51
C GLN A 245 15.65 -12.64 2.68
N PRO A 246 16.33 -12.70 3.85
CA PRO A 246 15.84 -13.49 4.97
C PRO A 246 14.46 -13.03 5.48
N GLN A 247 14.22 -11.72 5.55
CA GLN A 247 12.91 -11.16 5.94
C GLN A 247 11.85 -11.44 4.87
N MET A 248 12.21 -11.30 3.60
CA MET A 248 11.31 -11.61 2.49
C MET A 248 10.88 -13.08 2.50
N ASP A 249 11.80 -14.01 2.74
CA ASP A 249 11.49 -15.43 2.77
C ASP A 249 10.53 -15.78 3.91
N LYS A 250 10.72 -15.17 5.09
CA LYS A 250 9.77 -15.30 6.20
C LYS A 250 8.39 -14.72 5.87
N LEU A 251 8.32 -13.56 5.25
CA LEU A 251 7.05 -12.96 4.84
C LEU A 251 6.30 -13.82 3.82
N LYS A 252 7.00 -14.50 2.92
CA LYS A 252 6.40 -15.40 1.91
C LYS A 252 5.78 -16.65 2.51
N THR A 253 6.07 -17.00 3.77
CA THR A 253 5.38 -18.09 4.47
C THR A 253 3.91 -17.74 4.77
N ILE A 254 3.53 -16.47 4.74
CA ILE A 254 2.14 -16.02 4.92
C ILE A 254 1.34 -16.34 3.65
N PRO A 255 0.23 -17.10 3.74
CA PRO A 255 -0.64 -17.36 2.59
C PRO A 255 -1.06 -16.06 1.89
N GLY A 256 -0.88 -16.01 0.56
CA GLY A 256 -1.23 -14.85 -0.26
C GLY A 256 -0.13 -13.78 -0.39
N ILE A 257 1.00 -13.91 0.29
CA ILE A 257 2.18 -13.05 0.10
C ILE A 257 3.17 -13.78 -0.81
N ALA A 258 3.55 -13.12 -1.89
CA ALA A 258 4.58 -13.53 -2.84
C ALA A 258 5.68 -12.48 -2.95
N ASP A 259 6.72 -12.71 -3.78
CA ASP A 259 7.88 -11.82 -3.88
C ASP A 259 7.51 -10.33 -4.00
N ARG A 260 6.58 -9.98 -4.89
CA ARG A 260 6.21 -8.57 -5.12
C ARG A 260 5.55 -7.92 -3.91
N SER A 261 4.67 -8.63 -3.23
CA SER A 261 4.02 -8.12 -2.03
C SER A 261 4.99 -8.05 -0.84
N ALA A 262 5.89 -9.02 -0.70
CA ALA A 262 6.96 -8.97 0.30
C ALA A 262 7.88 -7.76 0.08
N GLN A 263 8.28 -7.48 -1.17
CA GLN A 263 9.06 -6.28 -1.53
C GLN A 263 8.35 -4.99 -1.10
N VAL A 264 7.05 -4.88 -1.37
CA VAL A 264 6.27 -3.71 -0.94
C VAL A 264 6.19 -3.60 0.58
N VAL A 265 6.01 -4.71 1.30
CA VAL A 265 5.99 -4.73 2.76
C VAL A 265 7.34 -4.22 3.30
N ILE A 266 8.47 -4.75 2.84
CA ILE A 266 9.80 -4.31 3.26
C ILE A 266 10.03 -2.83 2.91
N ALA A 267 9.65 -2.38 1.70
CA ALA A 267 9.80 -0.98 1.31
C ALA A 267 8.96 -0.03 2.17
N GLU A 268 7.73 -0.40 2.53
CA GLU A 268 6.80 0.46 3.27
C GLU A 268 7.00 0.38 4.79
N VAL A 269 7.18 -0.81 5.33
CA VAL A 269 7.29 -1.03 6.78
C VAL A 269 8.73 -0.96 7.25
N GLY A 270 9.65 -1.47 6.45
CA GLY A 270 11.06 -1.70 6.81
C GLY A 270 11.32 -3.15 7.19
N PRO A 271 12.60 -3.55 7.21
CA PRO A 271 13.01 -4.86 7.70
C PRO A 271 12.92 -4.98 9.23
N ASP A 272 12.91 -3.84 9.93
CA ASP A 272 12.79 -3.70 11.37
C ASP A 272 11.51 -2.90 11.69
N VAL A 273 10.73 -3.40 12.64
CA VAL A 273 9.46 -2.80 13.07
C VAL A 273 9.56 -2.15 14.46
N SER A 274 10.74 -2.01 15.04
CA SER A 274 10.98 -1.43 16.38
C SER A 274 10.42 -0.01 16.55
N HIS A 275 10.32 0.74 15.46
CA HIS A 275 9.70 2.07 15.42
C HIS A 275 8.17 2.05 15.59
N PHE A 276 7.53 0.88 15.49
CA PHE A 276 6.14 0.69 15.88
C PHE A 276 6.08 -0.02 17.23
N ALA A 277 5.63 0.64 18.27
CA ALA A 277 5.61 0.08 19.61
C ALA A 277 4.77 -1.22 19.71
N THR A 278 3.77 -1.40 18.86
CA THR A 278 2.91 -2.61 18.83
C THR A 278 2.36 -2.87 17.43
N ALA A 279 1.91 -4.10 17.19
CA ALA A 279 1.17 -4.46 15.97
C ALA A 279 -0.07 -3.58 15.73
N ALA A 280 -0.71 -3.08 16.81
CA ALA A 280 -1.84 -2.16 16.70
C ALA A 280 -1.43 -0.79 16.13
N HIS A 281 -0.23 -0.29 16.47
CA HIS A 281 0.32 0.94 15.89
C HIS A 281 0.59 0.77 14.38
N LEU A 282 1.21 -0.33 13.97
CA LEU A 282 1.42 -0.64 12.56
C LEU A 282 0.08 -0.78 11.80
N SER A 283 -0.91 -1.47 12.37
CA SER A 283 -2.24 -1.62 11.80
C SER A 283 -2.96 -0.28 11.65
N SER A 284 -2.82 0.62 12.62
CA SER A 284 -3.39 1.98 12.58
C SER A 284 -2.69 2.83 11.51
N TRP A 285 -1.36 2.77 11.44
CA TRP A 285 -0.56 3.49 10.46
C TRP A 285 -0.89 3.05 9.02
N SER A 286 -1.08 1.75 8.80
CA SER A 286 -1.48 1.19 7.50
C SER A 286 -2.96 1.48 7.13
N GLY A 287 -3.75 2.03 8.06
CA GLY A 287 -5.18 2.27 7.87
C GLY A 287 -6.01 0.99 7.78
N LEU A 288 -5.55 -0.10 8.41
CA LEU A 288 -6.27 -1.37 8.50
C LEU A 288 -6.96 -1.57 9.86
N ALA A 289 -6.59 -0.78 10.89
CA ALA A 289 -7.28 -0.83 12.17
C ALA A 289 -8.74 -0.35 12.03
N PRO A 290 -9.69 -0.95 12.79
CA PRO A 290 -11.06 -0.48 12.82
C PRO A 290 -11.13 0.96 13.34
N GLY A 291 -11.92 1.82 12.70
CA GLY A 291 -12.14 3.17 13.16
C GLY A 291 -12.92 3.20 14.47
N GLN A 292 -12.43 4.01 15.40
CA GLN A 292 -13.10 4.30 16.68
C GLN A 292 -13.62 5.75 16.65
N ASN A 293 -14.77 5.97 16.04
CA ASN A 293 -15.45 7.24 16.10
C ASN A 293 -16.68 7.07 16.99
N GLU A 294 -16.49 7.33 18.26
CA GLU A 294 -17.51 7.22 19.30
C GLU A 294 -17.64 8.53 20.07
N SER A 295 -18.84 8.92 20.42
CA SER A 295 -19.12 10.11 21.22
C SER A 295 -20.30 9.82 22.14
N ALA A 296 -20.12 10.05 23.43
CA ALA A 296 -21.12 9.80 24.48
C ALA A 296 -21.71 8.35 24.42
N GLY A 297 -20.85 7.35 24.27
CA GLY A 297 -21.25 5.93 24.20
C GLY A 297 -21.93 5.52 22.88
N LYS A 298 -22.11 6.44 21.92
CA LYS A 298 -22.69 6.14 20.62
C LYS A 298 -21.63 6.08 19.52
N ARG A 299 -21.52 4.92 18.87
CA ARG A 299 -20.62 4.70 17.74
C ARG A 299 -21.14 5.44 16.51
N LYS A 300 -20.43 6.48 16.07
CA LYS A 300 -20.78 7.29 14.90
C LYS A 300 -20.32 6.66 13.59
N SER A 301 -19.16 6.01 13.57
CA SER A 301 -18.62 5.40 12.37
C SER A 301 -17.65 4.27 12.70
N SER A 302 -17.68 3.19 11.91
CA SER A 302 -16.67 2.12 11.90
C SER A 302 -15.75 2.19 10.70
N ARG A 303 -15.72 3.32 9.99
CA ARG A 303 -14.86 3.51 8.82
C ARG A 303 -13.39 3.48 9.27
N ILE A 304 -12.58 2.71 8.55
CA ILE A 304 -11.14 2.69 8.78
C ILE A 304 -10.55 4.10 8.60
N PRO A 305 -9.57 4.50 9.43
CA PRO A 305 -8.92 5.80 9.32
C PRO A 305 -8.13 5.90 8.01
N PRO A 306 -7.84 7.13 7.54
CA PRO A 306 -6.86 7.32 6.49
C PRO A 306 -5.50 6.80 6.99
N GLY A 307 -4.81 6.01 6.17
CA GLY A 307 -3.50 5.44 6.48
C GLY A 307 -2.70 5.28 5.20
N GLU A 308 -1.58 4.53 5.25
CA GLU A 308 -0.74 4.30 4.09
C GLU A 308 -1.51 3.51 3.01
N ARG A 309 -1.89 4.23 1.95
CA ARG A 309 -2.78 3.68 0.90
C ARG A 309 -2.12 2.58 0.09
N HIS A 310 -0.81 2.69 -0.16
CA HIS A 310 -0.10 1.76 -1.01
C HIS A 310 0.00 0.39 -0.34
N LEU A 311 0.52 0.34 0.90
CA LEU A 311 0.59 -0.88 1.69
C LEU A 311 -0.80 -1.52 1.89
N ARG A 312 -1.80 -0.71 2.28
CA ARG A 312 -3.17 -1.21 2.47
C ARG A 312 -3.73 -1.85 1.20
N SER A 313 -3.52 -1.22 0.04
CA SER A 313 -4.00 -1.75 -1.23
C SER A 313 -3.38 -3.11 -1.55
N VAL A 314 -2.08 -3.25 -1.35
CA VAL A 314 -1.34 -4.50 -1.58
C VAL A 314 -1.81 -5.58 -0.60
N LEU A 315 -1.95 -5.26 0.69
CA LEU A 315 -2.39 -6.25 1.70
C LEU A 315 -3.83 -6.71 1.47
N VAL A 316 -4.73 -5.85 0.98
CA VAL A 316 -6.08 -6.27 0.58
C VAL A 316 -6.03 -7.23 -0.61
N GLN A 317 -5.13 -7.03 -1.57
CA GLN A 317 -4.93 -7.98 -2.67
C GLN A 317 -4.36 -9.31 -2.18
N CYS A 318 -3.38 -9.28 -1.27
CA CYS A 318 -2.84 -10.47 -0.61
C CYS A 318 -3.94 -11.22 0.17
N ALA A 319 -4.79 -10.49 0.88
CA ALA A 319 -5.92 -11.08 1.60
C ALA A 319 -6.90 -11.80 0.64
N TRP A 320 -7.21 -11.21 -0.51
CA TRP A 320 -8.01 -11.89 -1.54
C TRP A 320 -7.33 -13.14 -2.10
N ALA A 321 -6.01 -13.16 -2.23
CA ALA A 321 -5.26 -14.36 -2.64
C ALA A 321 -5.31 -15.43 -1.53
N ALA A 322 -5.06 -15.04 -0.27
CA ALA A 322 -5.08 -15.93 0.88
C ALA A 322 -6.43 -16.62 1.10
N VAL A 323 -7.53 -15.89 0.92
CA VAL A 323 -8.90 -16.43 1.07
C VAL A 323 -9.21 -17.53 0.07
N ARG A 324 -8.58 -17.53 -1.10
CA ARG A 324 -8.72 -18.60 -2.12
C ARG A 324 -8.00 -19.89 -1.74
N SER A 325 -7.02 -19.82 -0.84
CA SER A 325 -6.29 -20.99 -0.32
C SER A 325 -7.18 -21.71 0.69
N ARG A 326 -7.80 -22.84 0.29
CA ARG A 326 -8.66 -23.62 1.15
C ARG A 326 -7.88 -24.23 2.31
N GLY A 327 -8.54 -24.43 3.45
CA GLY A 327 -7.93 -25.07 4.61
C GLY A 327 -7.01 -24.14 5.43
N THR A 328 -7.02 -22.83 5.19
CA THR A 328 -6.21 -21.86 5.93
C THR A 328 -7.05 -21.05 6.92
N TYR A 329 -6.39 -20.52 7.96
CA TYR A 329 -6.96 -19.59 8.92
C TYR A 329 -7.61 -18.36 8.24
N PHE A 330 -6.94 -17.74 7.27
CA PHE A 330 -7.46 -16.55 6.58
C PHE A 330 -8.71 -16.84 5.77
N SER A 331 -8.77 -18.01 5.13
CA SER A 331 -10.00 -18.46 4.45
C SER A 331 -11.13 -18.65 5.45
N ALA A 332 -10.89 -19.35 6.56
CA ALA A 332 -11.88 -19.56 7.61
C ALA A 332 -12.35 -18.23 8.23
N GLN A 333 -11.43 -17.31 8.53
CA GLN A 333 -11.73 -15.97 9.04
C GLN A 333 -12.67 -15.20 8.12
N PHE A 334 -12.36 -15.18 6.82
CA PHE A 334 -13.18 -14.47 5.84
C PHE A 334 -14.62 -15.02 5.81
N TRP A 335 -14.77 -16.34 5.69
CA TRP A 335 -16.08 -16.96 5.61
C TRP A 335 -16.87 -16.81 6.91
N HIS A 336 -16.20 -16.87 8.06
CA HIS A 336 -16.82 -16.61 9.36
C HIS A 336 -17.35 -15.17 9.46
N LEU A 337 -16.55 -14.17 9.02
CA LEU A 337 -16.90 -12.75 9.16
C LEU A 337 -17.87 -12.24 8.07
N GLN A 338 -17.85 -12.82 6.87
CA GLN A 338 -18.62 -12.27 5.76
C GLN A 338 -20.12 -12.33 5.97
N HIS A 339 -20.62 -13.31 6.75
CA HIS A 339 -22.07 -13.46 7.00
C HIS A 339 -22.70 -12.25 7.69
N HIS A 340 -21.97 -11.58 8.57
CA HIS A 340 -22.48 -10.44 9.34
C HIS A 340 -21.82 -9.10 9.01
N LEU A 341 -20.59 -9.09 8.47
CA LEU A 341 -19.91 -7.85 8.06
C LEU A 341 -20.04 -7.53 6.58
N GLY A 342 -20.36 -8.54 5.74
CA GLY A 342 -20.31 -8.45 4.29
C GLY A 342 -18.87 -8.52 3.74
N LYS A 343 -18.73 -8.86 2.44
CA LYS A 343 -17.46 -9.18 1.78
C LYS A 343 -16.37 -8.09 1.95
N LYS A 344 -16.73 -6.82 1.77
CA LYS A 344 -15.76 -5.70 1.81
C LYS A 344 -15.15 -5.49 3.20
N ARG A 345 -15.93 -5.65 4.27
CA ARG A 345 -15.43 -5.49 5.64
C ARG A 345 -14.67 -6.74 6.08
N ALA A 346 -15.15 -7.92 5.70
CA ALA A 346 -14.50 -9.19 6.02
C ALA A 346 -13.08 -9.25 5.44
N ILE A 347 -12.88 -8.84 4.17
CA ILE A 347 -11.55 -8.87 3.57
C ILE A 347 -10.58 -7.86 4.21
N VAL A 348 -11.07 -6.71 4.67
CA VAL A 348 -10.25 -5.74 5.41
C VAL A 348 -9.85 -6.31 6.79
N ALA A 349 -10.73 -7.09 7.45
CA ALA A 349 -10.38 -7.76 8.69
C ALA A 349 -9.32 -8.85 8.48
N VAL A 350 -9.36 -9.58 7.36
CA VAL A 350 -8.28 -10.52 6.99
C VAL A 350 -6.97 -9.77 6.75
N ALA A 351 -6.99 -8.66 6.00
CA ALA A 351 -5.81 -7.83 5.79
C ALA A 351 -5.25 -7.25 7.10
N HIS A 352 -6.11 -6.92 8.09
CA HIS A 352 -5.70 -6.55 9.44
C HIS A 352 -4.97 -7.69 10.17
N SER A 353 -5.47 -8.92 10.08
CA SER A 353 -4.78 -10.08 10.65
C SER A 353 -3.44 -10.35 9.96
N MET A 354 -3.35 -10.15 8.63
CA MET A 354 -2.10 -10.28 7.89
C MET A 354 -1.04 -9.25 8.35
N ILE A 355 -1.41 -7.97 8.51
CA ILE A 355 -0.43 -6.97 8.96
C ILE A 355 0.02 -7.23 10.41
N THR A 356 -0.85 -7.78 11.25
CA THR A 356 -0.48 -8.23 12.59
C THR A 356 0.52 -9.39 12.54
N SER A 357 0.31 -10.38 11.69
CA SER A 357 1.27 -11.47 11.46
C SER A 357 2.60 -10.94 10.92
N ILE A 358 2.58 -10.01 9.96
CA ILE A 358 3.78 -9.35 9.42
C ILE A 358 4.59 -8.69 10.54
N TYR A 359 3.91 -7.96 11.45
CA TYR A 359 4.58 -7.30 12.58
C TYR A 359 5.35 -8.32 13.42
N HIS A 360 4.70 -9.40 13.87
CA HIS A 360 5.35 -10.41 14.70
C HIS A 360 6.47 -11.17 13.97
N ILE A 361 6.28 -11.49 12.70
CA ILE A 361 7.31 -12.16 11.89
C ILE A 361 8.57 -11.29 11.77
N LEU A 362 8.41 -9.98 11.53
CA LEU A 362 9.55 -9.07 11.41
C LEU A 362 10.18 -8.77 12.77
N GLN A 363 9.39 -8.68 13.85
CA GLN A 363 9.88 -8.41 15.21
C GLN A 363 10.60 -9.61 15.80
N ASP A 364 9.98 -10.80 15.74
CA ASP A 364 10.45 -11.99 16.43
C ASP A 364 11.36 -12.84 15.56
N GLY A 365 11.44 -12.53 14.26
CA GLY A 365 12.25 -13.27 13.28
C GLY A 365 11.75 -14.68 13.03
N THR A 366 10.47 -14.95 13.27
CA THR A 366 9.82 -16.27 13.09
C THR A 366 9.18 -16.44 11.71
N GLU A 367 8.69 -17.63 11.39
CA GLU A 367 7.86 -17.90 10.24
C GLU A 367 6.37 -17.88 10.62
N TYR A 368 5.49 -17.76 9.61
CA TYR A 368 4.05 -17.80 9.82
C TYR A 368 3.63 -19.20 10.30
N GLN A 369 2.84 -19.22 11.37
CA GLN A 369 2.23 -20.45 11.89
C GLN A 369 0.75 -20.51 11.51
N GLU A 370 0.39 -21.52 10.74
CA GLU A 370 -0.98 -21.73 10.30
C GLU A 370 -1.85 -22.27 11.43
N LEU A 371 -2.90 -21.53 11.81
CA LEU A 371 -3.83 -21.90 12.87
C LEU A 371 -4.92 -22.90 12.42
N GLY A 372 -5.04 -23.07 11.11
CA GLY A 372 -5.94 -24.02 10.47
C GLY A 372 -7.40 -23.53 10.34
N PRO A 373 -8.20 -24.27 9.54
CA PRO A 373 -9.57 -23.88 9.21
C PRO A 373 -10.54 -23.98 10.38
N THR A 374 -10.26 -24.80 11.39
CA THR A 374 -11.13 -25.06 12.54
C THR A 374 -10.90 -24.09 13.71
N HIS A 375 -10.02 -23.10 13.54
CA HIS A 375 -9.65 -22.16 14.63
C HIS A 375 -10.89 -21.48 15.23
N PHE A 376 -11.79 -20.94 14.41
CA PHE A 376 -13.00 -20.26 14.87
C PHE A 376 -14.02 -21.21 15.47
N ASP A 377 -14.10 -22.45 15.00
CA ASP A 377 -14.97 -23.47 15.56
C ASP A 377 -14.50 -23.87 16.96
N ARG A 378 -13.18 -24.00 17.18
CA ARG A 378 -12.60 -24.27 18.50
C ARG A 378 -12.89 -23.15 19.50
N LEU A 379 -12.73 -21.87 19.09
CA LEU A 379 -13.01 -20.71 19.94
C LEU A 379 -14.49 -20.61 20.32
N ASN A 380 -15.39 -21.04 19.45
CA ASN A 380 -16.83 -20.95 19.63
C ASN A 380 -17.51 -22.31 19.94
N ARG A 381 -16.72 -23.33 20.26
CA ARG A 381 -17.22 -24.72 20.42
C ARG A 381 -18.49 -24.81 21.26
N GLU A 382 -18.49 -24.18 22.44
CA GLU A 382 -19.67 -24.21 23.31
C GLU A 382 -20.90 -23.50 22.72
N ALA A 383 -20.67 -22.39 22.02
CA ALA A 383 -21.75 -21.65 21.37
C ALA A 383 -22.35 -22.44 20.19
N ILE A 384 -21.48 -23.12 19.42
CA ILE A 384 -21.89 -24.00 18.30
C ILE A 384 -22.72 -25.18 18.86
N VAL A 385 -22.19 -25.83 19.87
CA VAL A 385 -22.90 -26.96 20.53
C VAL A 385 -24.26 -26.52 21.08
N ARG A 386 -24.31 -25.41 21.83
CA ARG A 386 -25.60 -24.87 22.33
C ARG A 386 -26.59 -24.55 21.22
N ARG A 387 -26.11 -24.02 20.09
CA ARG A 387 -26.97 -23.72 18.93
C ARG A 387 -27.50 -24.99 18.27
N ALA A 388 -26.65 -25.99 18.08
CA ALA A 388 -27.03 -27.29 17.51
C ALA A 388 -28.06 -28.01 18.38
N ILE A 389 -27.87 -28.04 19.70
CA ILE A 389 -28.86 -28.59 20.66
C ILE A 389 -30.21 -27.90 20.51
N ARG A 390 -30.26 -26.57 20.59
CA ARG A 390 -31.49 -25.81 20.43
C ARG A 390 -32.21 -26.06 19.11
N GLN A 391 -31.44 -26.27 18.03
CA GLN A 391 -31.99 -26.56 16.70
C GLN A 391 -32.66 -27.92 16.67
N LEU A 392 -32.01 -28.94 17.25
CA LEU A 392 -32.57 -30.31 17.36
C LEU A 392 -33.78 -30.35 18.28
N GLU A 393 -33.73 -29.70 19.44
CA GLU A 393 -34.85 -29.58 20.38
C GLU A 393 -36.08 -28.93 19.73
N ARG A 394 -35.89 -27.86 18.95
CA ARG A 394 -36.97 -27.22 18.16
C ARG A 394 -37.59 -28.16 17.11
N SER A 395 -36.80 -29.12 16.63
CA SER A 395 -37.26 -30.14 15.67
C SER A 395 -37.89 -31.36 16.35
N GLY A 396 -38.10 -31.31 17.69
CA GLY A 396 -38.80 -32.36 18.47
C GLY A 396 -37.89 -33.48 18.99
N TYR A 397 -36.56 -33.29 18.99
CA TYR A 397 -35.62 -34.30 19.49
C TYR A 397 -35.10 -33.96 20.89
N ALA A 398 -35.02 -34.93 21.79
CA ALA A 398 -34.26 -34.82 23.02
C ALA A 398 -32.77 -35.10 22.71
N VAL A 399 -31.86 -34.20 23.13
CA VAL A 399 -30.44 -34.29 22.79
C VAL A 399 -29.62 -34.55 24.04
N SER A 400 -28.88 -35.67 24.08
CA SER A 400 -27.84 -35.93 25.07
C SER A 400 -26.46 -35.92 24.36
N LEU A 401 -25.44 -35.25 24.96
CA LEU A 401 -24.09 -35.18 24.40
C LEU A 401 -23.12 -35.98 25.25
N THR A 402 -22.39 -36.86 24.60
CA THR A 402 -21.27 -37.56 25.22
C THR A 402 -19.95 -37.01 24.61
N PRO A 403 -19.04 -36.43 25.41
CA PRO A 403 -17.74 -35.96 24.89
C PRO A 403 -16.95 -37.15 24.32
N VAL A 404 -16.52 -37.02 23.06
CA VAL A 404 -15.54 -37.98 22.49
C VAL A 404 -14.17 -37.51 22.92
N ALA A 405 -13.34 -38.42 23.46
CA ALA A 405 -11.94 -38.10 23.81
C ALA A 405 -11.22 -37.53 22.58
N ALA A 406 -10.50 -36.41 22.76
CA ALA A 406 -9.73 -35.81 21.68
C ALA A 406 -8.64 -36.80 21.25
N ALA A 407 -8.63 -37.13 19.96
CA ALA A 407 -7.57 -37.92 19.33
C ALA A 407 -6.32 -37.07 19.12
#